data_400f92ca35283266a54c8226b13998bf
#
_entry.id   400f92ca35283266a54c8226b13998bf
#
_cell.length_a   1.000
_cell.length_b   1.000
_cell.length_c   1.000
_cell.angle_alpha   90.00
_cell.angle_beta   90.00
_cell.angle_gamma   90.00
#
_symmetry.space_group_name_H-M   'P 1'
#
loop_
_entity.id
_entity.type
_entity.pdbx_description
1 polymer ?
#
loop_
_entity_poly.entity_id
_entity_poly.type
_entity_poly.pdbx_seq_one_letter_code
_entity_poly.pdbx_strand_id
1 'polypeptide(L)'
;MKKFLGEHVEFFRQYRRRFQTTGAVAPSSRFLARALANPLERHGGPCRVLEVGPGTGAVTRRIVKLLKPRDKFDLVELNETFVGVLQRRFAHEPDFRAVADRSAVHQLPIQEFRSEAPYQFIVCGLPFNNFPPEMVREIFGAFFELLAPGGVLSYFEYMYMRPLRKVVSNRAGRERLGALEDVLHDYLGRYRFRRDWVFVNLPPAWVQHLRRDEAATSE
;
A
#
# COMPACT_ATOMS: atom_id res chain seq x y z
N MET A 1 -13.78 15.91 -13.08
CA MET A 1 -13.42 14.55 -12.63
C MET A 1 -12.37 13.88 -13.52
N LYS A 2 -12.63 13.64 -14.84
CA LYS A 2 -11.65 12.98 -15.76
C LYS A 2 -10.30 13.71 -15.93
N LYS A 3 -10.27 15.05 -15.89
CA LYS A 3 -9.03 15.84 -16.06
C LYS A 3 -8.10 15.73 -14.84
N PHE A 4 -8.65 15.72 -13.63
CA PHE A 4 -7.94 15.55 -12.36
C PHE A 4 -7.28 14.17 -12.26
N LEU A 5 -8.00 13.14 -12.70
CA LEU A 5 -7.50 11.77 -12.72
C LEU A 5 -6.31 11.57 -13.67
N GLY A 6 -6.34 12.23 -14.85
CA GLY A 6 -5.23 12.20 -15.80
C GLY A 6 -3.95 12.81 -15.24
N GLU A 7 -4.05 13.88 -14.47
CA GLU A 7 -2.91 14.52 -13.81
C GLU A 7 -2.30 13.60 -12.73
N HIS A 8 -3.12 12.85 -11.99
CA HIS A 8 -2.66 11.90 -10.99
C HIS A 8 -1.95 10.69 -11.63
N VAL A 9 -2.48 10.15 -12.71
CA VAL A 9 -1.85 9.05 -13.47
C VAL A 9 -0.51 9.49 -14.04
N GLU A 10 -0.43 10.69 -14.62
CA GLU A 10 0.80 11.25 -15.14
C GLU A 10 1.82 11.52 -14.02
N PHE A 11 1.38 12.04 -12.88
CA PHE A 11 2.22 12.19 -11.70
C PHE A 11 2.81 10.86 -11.22
N PHE A 12 2.00 9.80 -11.14
CA PHE A 12 2.46 8.45 -10.79
C PHE A 12 3.49 7.91 -11.79
N ARG A 13 3.28 8.15 -13.12
CA ARG A 13 4.24 7.77 -14.15
C ARG A 13 5.55 8.51 -14.02
N GLN A 14 5.52 9.82 -13.85
CA GLN A 14 6.73 10.67 -13.72
C GLN A 14 7.47 10.34 -12.42
N TYR A 15 6.74 10.16 -11.33
CA TYR A 15 7.32 9.77 -10.05
C TYR A 15 8.08 8.44 -10.19
N ARG A 16 7.48 7.41 -10.79
CA ARG A 16 8.13 6.10 -10.96
C ARG A 16 9.28 6.11 -11.96
N ARG A 17 9.23 6.91 -13.02
CA ARG A 17 10.39 7.10 -13.92
C ARG A 17 11.58 7.66 -13.14
N ARG A 18 11.39 8.69 -12.33
CA ARG A 18 12.45 9.23 -11.47
C ARG A 18 12.96 8.21 -10.45
N PHE A 19 12.07 7.38 -9.93
CA PHE A 19 12.41 6.35 -8.96
C PHE A 19 13.28 5.24 -9.54
N GLN A 20 13.04 4.85 -10.78
CA GLN A 20 13.83 3.85 -11.50
C GLN A 20 15.23 4.37 -11.88
N THR A 21 15.33 5.68 -12.18
CA THR A 21 16.60 6.29 -12.62
C THR A 21 17.52 6.69 -11.47
N THR A 22 16.99 6.93 -10.27
CA THR A 22 17.80 7.36 -9.13
C THR A 22 18.35 6.23 -8.27
N GLY A 23 17.97 4.97 -8.54
CA GLY A 23 18.46 3.81 -7.76
C GLY A 23 18.21 3.89 -6.24
N ALA A 24 17.40 4.86 -5.81
CA ALA A 24 17.41 5.39 -4.44
C ALA A 24 16.56 4.63 -3.43
N VAL A 25 15.81 3.61 -3.85
CA VAL A 25 15.07 2.76 -2.90
C VAL A 25 15.24 1.30 -3.29
N ALA A 26 15.98 0.59 -2.46
CA ALA A 26 16.04 -0.86 -2.53
C ALA A 26 14.61 -1.44 -2.45
N PRO A 27 14.33 -2.56 -3.15
CA PRO A 27 13.07 -3.29 -2.96
C PRO A 27 12.82 -3.49 -1.47
N SER A 28 11.55 -3.42 -1.05
CA SER A 28 11.18 -3.64 0.35
C SER A 28 11.92 -4.84 0.91
N SER A 29 12.65 -4.64 2.01
CA SER A 29 13.41 -5.72 2.62
C SER A 29 12.45 -6.84 3.07
N ARG A 30 12.98 -8.07 3.21
CA ARG A 30 12.19 -9.19 3.77
C ARG A 30 11.58 -8.87 5.14
N PHE A 31 12.23 -8.00 5.90
CA PHE A 31 11.75 -7.57 7.21
C PHE A 31 10.58 -6.59 7.09
N LEU A 32 10.65 -5.65 6.13
CA LEU A 32 9.54 -4.74 5.84
C LEU A 32 8.33 -5.51 5.29
N ALA A 33 8.56 -6.43 4.35
CA ALA A 33 7.50 -7.30 3.81
C ALA A 33 6.84 -8.15 4.91
N ARG A 34 7.62 -8.68 5.85
CA ARG A 34 7.09 -9.43 7.00
C ARG A 34 6.26 -8.54 7.92
N ALA A 35 6.73 -7.34 8.24
CA ALA A 35 6.00 -6.42 9.10
C ALA A 35 4.68 -5.99 8.47
N LEU A 36 4.67 -5.64 7.17
CA LEU A 36 3.45 -5.28 6.43
C LEU A 36 2.41 -6.41 6.40
N ALA A 37 2.83 -7.65 6.22
CA ALA A 37 1.97 -8.82 6.14
C ALA A 37 1.66 -9.47 7.52
N ASN A 38 2.17 -8.93 8.63
CA ASN A 38 2.02 -9.49 9.96
C ASN A 38 0.56 -9.71 10.39
N PRO A 39 -0.40 -8.77 10.15
CA PRO A 39 -1.79 -9.02 10.50
C PRO A 39 -2.40 -10.22 9.77
N LEU A 40 -2.05 -10.44 8.49
CA LEU A 40 -2.48 -11.58 7.70
C LEU A 40 -1.95 -12.91 8.27
N GLU A 41 -0.68 -12.95 8.70
CA GLU A 41 -0.05 -14.15 9.28
C GLU A 41 -0.80 -14.70 10.50
N ARG A 42 -1.44 -13.80 11.27
CA ARG A 42 -2.16 -14.14 12.51
C ARG A 42 -3.65 -14.41 12.30
N HIS A 43 -4.16 -14.24 11.09
CA HIS A 43 -5.58 -14.41 10.82
C HIS A 43 -6.00 -15.88 10.76
N GLY A 44 -7.09 -16.24 11.47
CA GLY A 44 -7.53 -17.64 11.61
C GLY A 44 -8.45 -18.13 10.51
N GLY A 45 -9.24 -17.26 9.87
CA GLY A 45 -10.29 -17.62 8.90
C GLY A 45 -9.92 -17.36 7.44
N PRO A 46 -10.83 -17.63 6.49
CA PRO A 46 -10.73 -17.17 5.12
C PRO A 46 -10.75 -15.63 5.04
N CYS A 47 -10.00 -15.05 4.11
CA CYS A 47 -9.94 -13.62 3.94
C CYS A 47 -9.76 -13.19 2.48
N ARG A 48 -10.08 -11.92 2.22
CA ARG A 48 -9.71 -11.23 0.99
C ARG A 48 -8.58 -10.25 1.30
N VAL A 49 -7.53 -10.31 0.52
CA VAL A 49 -6.34 -9.47 0.64
C VAL A 49 -6.22 -8.60 -0.60
N LEU A 50 -5.94 -7.32 -0.41
CA LEU A 50 -5.62 -6.37 -1.47
C LEU A 50 -4.20 -5.84 -1.25
N GLU A 51 -3.35 -5.95 -2.27
CA GLU A 51 -2.05 -5.28 -2.29
C GLU A 51 -2.09 -4.10 -3.26
N VAL A 52 -1.74 -2.91 -2.79
CA VAL A 52 -1.73 -1.68 -3.59
C VAL A 52 -0.31 -1.17 -3.78
N GLY A 53 0.09 -1.03 -5.04
CA GLY A 53 1.45 -0.67 -5.41
C GLY A 53 2.48 -1.77 -5.15
N PRO A 54 2.24 -3.03 -5.55
CA PRO A 54 3.16 -4.16 -5.34
C PRO A 54 4.52 -3.95 -6.01
N GLY A 55 4.59 -3.14 -7.05
CA GLY A 55 5.82 -2.91 -7.80
C GLY A 55 6.36 -4.20 -8.40
N THR A 56 7.61 -4.54 -8.07
CA THR A 56 8.23 -5.79 -8.52
C THR A 56 7.81 -7.02 -7.70
N GLY A 57 6.90 -6.88 -6.73
CA GLY A 57 6.36 -7.98 -5.94
C GLY A 57 7.22 -8.40 -4.73
N ALA A 58 7.95 -7.47 -4.12
CA ALA A 58 8.76 -7.78 -2.94
C ALA A 58 7.89 -8.17 -1.72
N VAL A 59 6.78 -7.44 -1.50
CA VAL A 59 5.82 -7.74 -0.43
C VAL A 59 4.88 -8.86 -0.88
N THR A 60 4.46 -8.87 -2.15
CA THR A 60 3.67 -9.94 -2.77
C THR A 60 4.25 -11.32 -2.47
N ARG A 61 5.58 -11.49 -2.60
CA ARG A 61 6.29 -12.75 -2.29
C ARG A 61 6.05 -13.26 -0.86
N ARG A 62 5.83 -12.34 0.08
CA ARG A 62 5.48 -12.71 1.45
C ARG A 62 4.01 -13.06 1.55
N ILE A 63 3.13 -12.27 0.92
CA ILE A 63 1.68 -12.48 0.97
C ILE A 63 1.32 -13.85 0.39
N VAL A 64 1.81 -14.21 -0.82
CA VAL A 64 1.47 -15.48 -1.47
C VAL A 64 1.80 -16.72 -0.63
N LYS A 65 2.83 -16.62 0.23
CA LYS A 65 3.20 -17.69 1.18
C LYS A 65 2.27 -17.80 2.40
N LEU A 66 1.47 -16.78 2.66
CA LEU A 66 0.55 -16.72 3.80
C LEU A 66 -0.88 -17.06 3.40
N LEU A 67 -1.20 -16.97 2.10
CA LEU A 67 -2.55 -17.23 1.59
C LEU A 67 -2.95 -18.70 1.79
N LYS A 68 -4.15 -18.88 2.34
CA LYS A 68 -4.78 -20.16 2.54
C LYS A 68 -5.68 -20.55 1.34
N PRO A 69 -6.13 -21.82 1.21
CA PRO A 69 -6.88 -22.26 0.04
C PRO A 69 -8.16 -21.50 -0.28
N ARG A 70 -8.81 -20.89 0.73
CA ARG A 70 -10.06 -20.12 0.56
C ARG A 70 -9.86 -18.61 0.46
N ASP A 71 -8.63 -18.15 0.57
CA ASP A 71 -8.32 -16.71 0.48
C ASP A 71 -8.43 -16.23 -0.98
N LYS A 72 -8.76 -14.95 -1.15
CA LYS A 72 -8.73 -14.25 -2.44
C LYS A 72 -7.69 -13.13 -2.37
N PHE A 73 -6.99 -12.90 -3.47
CA PHE A 73 -5.91 -11.93 -3.50
C PHE A 73 -5.97 -11.06 -4.75
N ASP A 74 -6.16 -9.78 -4.55
CA ASP A 74 -6.14 -8.78 -5.61
C ASP A 74 -4.90 -7.88 -5.48
N LEU A 75 -4.29 -7.53 -6.62
CA LEU A 75 -3.16 -6.64 -6.72
C LEU A 75 -3.54 -5.47 -7.62
N VAL A 76 -3.38 -4.25 -7.14
CA VAL A 76 -3.62 -3.01 -7.92
C VAL A 76 -2.29 -2.32 -8.18
N GLU A 77 -1.90 -2.26 -9.45
CA GLU A 77 -0.65 -1.66 -9.90
C GLU A 77 -0.90 -0.82 -11.17
N LEU A 78 -0.44 0.42 -11.16
CA LEU A 78 -0.65 1.33 -12.27
C LEU A 78 0.41 1.18 -13.38
N ASN A 79 1.61 0.74 -13.02
CA ASN A 79 2.73 0.66 -13.95
C ASN A 79 2.70 -0.64 -14.76
N GLU A 80 2.51 -0.53 -16.08
CA GLU A 80 2.45 -1.65 -17.02
C GLU A 80 3.67 -2.58 -16.93
N THR A 81 4.89 -2.03 -16.80
CA THR A 81 6.11 -2.83 -16.67
C THR A 81 6.05 -3.73 -15.43
N PHE A 82 5.55 -3.20 -14.30
CA PHE A 82 5.43 -3.98 -13.07
C PHE A 82 4.27 -4.97 -13.13
N VAL A 83 3.16 -4.62 -13.78
CA VAL A 83 2.08 -5.57 -14.09
C VAL A 83 2.65 -6.76 -14.87
N GLY A 84 3.43 -6.50 -15.93
CA GLY A 84 4.09 -7.57 -16.69
C GLY A 84 5.09 -8.41 -15.86
N VAL A 85 5.79 -7.79 -14.89
CA VAL A 85 6.65 -8.55 -13.95
C VAL A 85 5.80 -9.47 -13.07
N LEU A 86 4.72 -8.97 -12.48
CA LEU A 86 3.83 -9.74 -11.62
C LEU A 86 3.18 -10.89 -12.38
N GLN A 87 2.65 -10.65 -13.58
CA GLN A 87 2.06 -11.69 -14.42
C GLN A 87 3.06 -12.81 -14.73
N ARG A 88 4.31 -12.48 -15.08
CA ARG A 88 5.37 -13.48 -15.26
C ARG A 88 5.66 -14.29 -14.00
N ARG A 89 5.64 -13.64 -12.81
CA ARG A 89 5.81 -14.34 -11.54
C ARG A 89 4.67 -15.33 -11.28
N PHE A 90 3.42 -14.89 -11.48
CA PHE A 90 2.25 -15.78 -11.33
C PHE A 90 2.25 -16.94 -12.36
N ALA A 91 2.85 -16.74 -13.54
CA ALA A 91 2.97 -17.79 -14.55
C ALA A 91 4.11 -18.79 -14.25
N HIS A 92 5.22 -18.36 -13.62
CA HIS A 92 6.44 -19.16 -13.59
C HIS A 92 7.02 -19.45 -12.20
N GLU A 93 6.84 -18.57 -11.19
CA GLU A 93 7.41 -18.78 -9.86
C GLU A 93 6.52 -19.73 -9.03
N PRO A 94 7.06 -20.80 -8.40
CA PRO A 94 6.27 -21.83 -7.72
C PRO A 94 5.29 -21.28 -6.67
N ASP A 95 5.76 -20.40 -5.78
CA ASP A 95 4.93 -19.81 -4.71
C ASP A 95 3.76 -18.97 -5.27
N PHE A 96 3.98 -18.24 -6.38
CA PHE A 96 2.96 -17.42 -7.04
C PHE A 96 1.97 -18.31 -7.81
N ARG A 97 2.46 -19.32 -8.52
CA ARG A 97 1.61 -20.27 -9.25
C ARG A 97 0.64 -21.01 -8.34
N ALA A 98 1.08 -21.36 -7.13
CA ALA A 98 0.26 -22.06 -6.14
C ALA A 98 -1.00 -21.29 -5.71
N VAL A 99 -1.07 -20.01 -6.00
CA VAL A 99 -2.19 -19.12 -5.65
C VAL A 99 -2.78 -18.39 -6.85
N ALA A 100 -2.32 -18.67 -8.07
CA ALA A 100 -2.69 -17.94 -9.28
C ALA A 100 -4.19 -18.02 -9.60
N ASP A 101 -4.83 -19.16 -9.31
CA ASP A 101 -6.27 -19.42 -9.53
C ASP A 101 -7.19 -18.53 -8.68
N ARG A 102 -6.66 -17.92 -7.61
CA ARG A 102 -7.40 -17.08 -6.68
C ARG A 102 -6.78 -15.69 -6.52
N SER A 103 -5.91 -15.31 -7.46
CA SER A 103 -5.23 -14.01 -7.50
C SER A 103 -5.51 -13.27 -8.80
N ALA A 104 -5.70 -11.94 -8.74
CA ALA A 104 -5.89 -11.11 -9.92
C ALA A 104 -5.01 -9.85 -9.86
N VAL A 105 -4.41 -9.48 -11.01
CA VAL A 105 -3.61 -8.25 -11.16
C VAL A 105 -4.40 -7.26 -11.99
N HIS A 106 -4.69 -6.11 -11.39
CA HIS A 106 -5.48 -5.03 -11.98
C HIS A 106 -4.57 -3.84 -12.32
N GLN A 107 -4.61 -3.40 -13.59
CA GLN A 107 -3.81 -2.27 -14.07
C GLN A 107 -4.66 -0.99 -14.08
N LEU A 108 -4.83 -0.37 -12.93
CA LEU A 108 -5.57 0.89 -12.77
C LEU A 108 -5.15 1.61 -11.48
N PRO A 109 -5.47 2.91 -11.31
CA PRO A 109 -5.30 3.59 -10.04
C PRO A 109 -6.29 3.04 -8.99
N ILE A 110 -5.88 3.02 -7.72
CA ILE A 110 -6.70 2.48 -6.64
C ILE A 110 -8.04 3.22 -6.47
N GLN A 111 -8.10 4.50 -6.81
CA GLN A 111 -9.31 5.31 -6.75
C GLN A 111 -10.39 4.84 -7.75
N GLU A 112 -9.99 4.14 -8.82
CA GLU A 112 -10.90 3.55 -9.81
C GLU A 112 -11.21 2.08 -9.53
N PHE A 113 -10.46 1.44 -8.67
CA PHE A 113 -10.67 0.03 -8.35
C PHE A 113 -12.00 -0.16 -7.61
N ARG A 114 -12.76 -1.14 -8.03
CA ARG A 114 -14.01 -1.55 -7.38
C ARG A 114 -13.97 -3.03 -7.11
N SER A 115 -14.56 -3.45 -6.00
CA SER A 115 -14.63 -4.85 -5.59
C SER A 115 -16.05 -5.25 -5.23
N GLU A 116 -16.43 -6.48 -5.55
CA GLU A 116 -17.74 -7.05 -5.22
C GLU A 116 -17.93 -7.30 -3.72
N ALA A 117 -16.81 -7.45 -3.00
CA ALA A 117 -16.82 -7.70 -1.56
C ALA A 117 -15.65 -6.99 -0.86
N PRO A 118 -15.80 -6.60 0.41
CA PRO A 118 -14.77 -5.89 1.14
C PRO A 118 -13.56 -6.78 1.49
N TYR A 119 -12.43 -6.13 1.81
CA TYR A 119 -11.16 -6.77 2.15
C TYR A 119 -10.95 -6.79 3.66
N GLN A 120 -10.51 -7.93 4.19
CA GLN A 120 -10.03 -8.03 5.57
C GLN A 120 -8.65 -7.40 5.75
N PHE A 121 -7.83 -7.43 4.67
CA PHE A 121 -6.48 -6.86 4.71
C PHE A 121 -6.20 -6.06 3.44
N ILE A 122 -5.73 -4.83 3.63
CA ILE A 122 -5.12 -4.01 2.59
C ILE A 122 -3.66 -3.79 2.96
N VAL A 123 -2.75 -4.17 2.06
CA VAL A 123 -1.30 -3.95 2.20
C VAL A 123 -0.87 -2.93 1.16
N CYS A 124 -0.33 -1.79 1.61
CA CYS A 124 0.03 -0.70 0.71
C CYS A 124 1.55 -0.49 0.64
N GLY A 125 2.08 -0.64 -0.59
CA GLY A 125 3.47 -0.38 -0.94
C GLY A 125 3.74 1.02 -1.50
N LEU A 126 2.76 1.94 -1.41
CA LEU A 126 2.90 3.29 -1.96
C LEU A 126 3.68 4.20 -0.99
N PRO A 127 4.66 4.97 -1.50
CA PRO A 127 5.47 5.89 -0.69
C PRO A 127 4.79 7.27 -0.56
N PHE A 128 3.85 7.42 0.34
CA PHE A 128 3.00 8.62 0.50
C PHE A 128 3.77 9.93 0.68
N ASN A 129 4.98 9.89 1.20
CA ASN A 129 5.84 11.09 1.34
C ASN A 129 6.14 11.82 0.02
N ASN A 130 5.81 11.22 -1.11
CA ASN A 130 6.07 11.76 -2.43
C ASN A 130 4.79 12.26 -3.14
N PHE A 131 3.62 12.02 -2.55
CA PHE A 131 2.34 12.34 -3.17
C PHE A 131 1.79 13.68 -2.66
N PRO A 132 0.96 14.38 -3.47
CA PRO A 132 0.18 15.51 -2.99
C PRO A 132 -0.75 15.10 -1.85
N PRO A 133 -0.98 15.97 -0.84
CA PRO A 133 -1.87 15.66 0.28
C PRO A 133 -3.28 15.24 -0.15
N GLU A 134 -3.82 15.89 -1.17
CA GLU A 134 -5.15 15.62 -1.73
C GLU A 134 -5.22 14.20 -2.30
N MET A 135 -4.19 13.78 -3.04
CA MET A 135 -4.09 12.41 -3.57
C MET A 135 -4.00 11.37 -2.45
N VAL A 136 -3.25 11.67 -1.38
CA VAL A 136 -3.16 10.77 -0.22
C VAL A 136 -4.52 10.64 0.45
N ARG A 137 -5.28 11.73 0.60
CA ARG A 137 -6.64 11.70 1.15
C ARG A 137 -7.58 10.83 0.32
N GLU A 138 -7.54 10.96 -1.02
CA GLU A 138 -8.35 10.14 -1.93
C GLU A 138 -7.98 8.65 -1.85
N ILE A 139 -6.68 8.33 -1.80
CA ILE A 139 -6.21 6.95 -1.68
C ILE A 139 -6.67 6.33 -0.35
N PHE A 140 -6.54 7.07 0.76
CA PHE A 140 -7.02 6.57 2.05
C PHE A 140 -8.54 6.44 2.08
N GLY A 141 -9.28 7.37 1.46
CA GLY A 141 -10.73 7.25 1.27
C GLY A 141 -11.09 5.94 0.57
N ALA A 142 -10.45 5.64 -0.57
CA ALA A 142 -10.64 4.39 -1.31
C ALA A 142 -10.29 3.15 -0.46
N PHE A 143 -9.23 3.20 0.36
CA PHE A 143 -8.91 2.10 1.25
C PHE A 143 -10.00 1.83 2.27
N PHE A 144 -10.51 2.88 2.92
CA PHE A 144 -11.54 2.72 3.94
C PHE A 144 -12.92 2.35 3.37
N GLU A 145 -13.20 2.67 2.11
CA GLU A 145 -14.37 2.15 1.38
C GLU A 145 -14.24 0.64 1.10
N LEU A 146 -13.04 0.19 0.71
CA LEU A 146 -12.76 -1.20 0.35
C LEU A 146 -12.54 -2.12 1.56
N LEU A 147 -12.16 -1.61 2.73
CA LEU A 147 -11.96 -2.40 3.94
C LEU A 147 -13.28 -2.92 4.50
N ALA A 148 -13.30 -4.18 4.94
CA ALA A 148 -14.35 -4.72 5.78
C ALA A 148 -14.42 -4.00 7.14
N PRO A 149 -15.57 -3.97 7.83
CA PRO A 149 -15.61 -3.63 9.25
C PRO A 149 -14.60 -4.50 10.03
N GLY A 150 -13.80 -3.88 10.91
CA GLY A 150 -12.69 -4.56 11.61
C GLY A 150 -11.46 -4.88 10.72
N GLY A 151 -11.54 -4.62 9.41
CA GLY A 151 -10.45 -4.85 8.47
C GLY A 151 -9.22 -3.98 8.72
N VAL A 152 -8.06 -4.43 8.29
CA VAL A 152 -6.76 -3.82 8.60
C VAL A 152 -6.07 -3.32 7.34
N LEU A 153 -5.68 -2.03 7.37
CA LEU A 153 -4.75 -1.41 6.44
C LEU A 153 -3.35 -1.44 7.03
N SER A 154 -2.37 -1.96 6.29
CA SER A 154 -0.94 -1.89 6.62
C SER A 154 -0.20 -1.09 5.57
N TYR A 155 0.52 -0.04 5.97
CA TYR A 155 1.38 0.74 5.09
C TYR A 155 2.67 1.15 5.81
N PHE A 156 3.67 1.62 5.04
CA PHE A 156 4.95 2.01 5.63
C PHE A 156 5.29 3.48 5.39
N GLU A 157 6.13 4.01 6.30
CA GLU A 157 6.73 5.32 6.20
C GLU A 157 8.23 5.21 6.51
N TYR A 158 9.08 5.82 5.68
CA TYR A 158 10.51 5.88 6.00
C TYR A 158 10.76 6.83 7.17
N MET A 159 11.50 6.35 8.17
CA MET A 159 11.94 7.16 9.30
C MET A 159 12.80 8.33 8.83
N TYR A 160 12.66 9.46 9.51
CA TYR A 160 13.50 10.66 9.30
C TYR A 160 13.40 11.34 7.93
N MET A 161 12.72 10.78 6.95
CA MET A 161 12.62 11.40 5.62
C MET A 161 11.85 12.72 5.65
N ARG A 162 10.81 12.84 6.47
CA ARG A 162 10.02 14.09 6.56
C ARG A 162 10.79 15.20 7.26
N PRO A 163 11.39 15.01 8.46
CA PRO A 163 12.21 16.03 9.10
C PRO A 163 13.36 16.49 8.20
N LEU A 164 14.07 15.55 7.56
CA LEU A 164 15.17 15.88 6.66
C LEU A 164 14.69 16.71 5.45
N ARG A 165 13.56 16.33 4.84
CA ARG A 165 12.96 17.10 3.73
C ARG A 165 12.48 18.48 4.16
N LYS A 166 11.93 18.65 5.36
CA LYS A 166 11.52 19.98 5.89
C LYS A 166 12.71 20.93 5.98
N VAL A 167 13.89 20.45 6.37
CA VAL A 167 15.10 21.29 6.48
C VAL A 167 15.57 21.79 5.11
N VAL A 168 15.53 20.94 4.07
CA VAL A 168 16.03 21.29 2.73
C VAL A 168 14.98 21.86 1.79
N SER A 169 13.71 21.93 2.21
CA SER A 169 12.59 22.41 1.39
C SER A 169 12.41 23.93 1.50
N ASN A 170 11.98 24.54 0.40
CA ASN A 170 11.47 25.92 0.40
C ASN A 170 10.13 26.02 1.15
N ARG A 171 9.58 27.25 1.28
CA ARG A 171 8.34 27.50 2.02
C ARG A 171 7.17 26.64 1.52
N ALA A 172 6.93 26.61 0.20
CA ALA A 172 5.85 25.82 -0.40
C ALA A 172 6.02 24.32 -0.16
N GLY A 173 7.26 23.81 -0.18
CA GLY A 173 7.57 22.41 0.15
C GLY A 173 7.28 22.08 1.61
N ARG A 174 7.55 22.98 2.54
CA ARG A 174 7.23 22.80 3.98
C ARG A 174 5.72 22.82 4.24
N GLU A 175 4.99 23.74 3.61
CA GLU A 175 3.52 23.83 3.69
C GLU A 175 2.87 22.53 3.19
N ARG A 176 3.34 22.02 2.03
CA ARG A 176 2.88 20.72 1.49
C ARG A 176 3.17 19.55 2.43
N LEU A 177 4.36 19.47 3.01
CA LEU A 177 4.70 18.42 3.97
C LEU A 177 3.86 18.52 5.24
N GLY A 178 3.55 19.73 5.73
CA GLY A 178 2.62 19.95 6.84
C GLY A 178 1.23 19.43 6.52
N ALA A 179 0.65 19.84 5.39
CA ALA A 179 -0.66 19.36 4.96
C ALA A 179 -0.73 17.83 4.80
N LEU A 180 0.35 17.20 4.33
CA LEU A 180 0.43 15.74 4.28
C LEU A 180 0.45 15.10 5.69
N GLU A 181 1.20 15.73 6.62
CA GLU A 181 1.22 15.25 8.02
C GLU A 181 -0.16 15.36 8.66
N ASP A 182 -0.89 16.43 8.41
CA ASP A 182 -2.26 16.62 8.92
C ASP A 182 -3.18 15.50 8.41
N VAL A 183 -3.16 15.23 7.10
CA VAL A 183 -3.96 14.12 6.51
C VAL A 183 -3.64 12.78 7.17
N LEU A 184 -2.35 12.45 7.31
CA LEU A 184 -1.94 11.18 7.90
C LEU A 184 -2.22 11.15 9.41
N HIS A 185 -2.08 12.29 10.11
CA HIS A 185 -2.36 12.40 11.54
C HIS A 185 -3.82 12.09 11.85
N ASP A 186 -4.76 12.58 11.06
CA ASP A 186 -6.19 12.32 11.21
C ASP A 186 -6.49 10.81 11.14
N TYR A 187 -5.98 10.11 10.11
CA TYR A 187 -6.15 8.67 9.98
C TYR A 187 -5.43 7.88 11.08
N LEU A 188 -4.20 8.28 11.41
CA LEU A 188 -3.41 7.64 12.46
C LEU A 188 -4.04 7.82 13.84
N GLY A 189 -4.54 9.03 14.16
CA GLY A 189 -5.19 9.33 15.43
C GLY A 189 -6.46 8.52 15.64
N ARG A 190 -7.23 8.31 14.56
CA ARG A 190 -8.53 7.64 14.63
C ARG A 190 -8.45 6.12 14.54
N TYR A 191 -7.58 5.58 13.67
CA TYR A 191 -7.65 4.17 13.27
C TYR A 191 -6.41 3.34 13.60
N ARG A 192 -5.27 3.97 13.98
CA ARG A 192 -4.05 3.23 14.26
C ARG A 192 -4.15 2.46 15.58
N PHE A 193 -4.03 1.15 15.49
CA PHE A 193 -3.96 0.29 16.68
C PHE A 193 -2.55 -0.27 16.95
N ARG A 194 -1.64 -0.23 15.94
CA ARG A 194 -0.29 -0.77 16.07
C ARG A 194 0.70 -0.05 15.15
N ARG A 195 1.96 0.02 15.62
CA ARG A 195 3.13 0.45 14.83
C ARG A 195 4.27 -0.55 15.03
N ASP A 196 4.86 -1.01 13.93
CA ASP A 196 6.07 -1.84 13.94
C ASP A 196 7.28 -1.04 13.47
N TRP A 197 8.44 -1.32 14.05
CA TRP A 197 9.69 -0.67 13.74
C TRP A 197 10.56 -1.62 12.92
N VAL A 198 11.05 -1.18 11.77
CA VAL A 198 11.88 -1.98 10.86
C VAL A 198 13.20 -1.25 10.63
N PHE A 199 14.13 -1.43 11.57
CA PHE A 199 15.44 -0.80 11.51
C PHE A 199 16.36 -1.42 10.45
N VAL A 200 16.17 -2.69 10.11
CA VAL A 200 16.97 -3.46 9.14
C VAL A 200 16.55 -3.17 7.69
N ASN A 201 15.67 -2.21 7.48
CA ASN A 201 15.35 -1.70 6.16
C ASN A 201 16.21 -0.47 5.84
N LEU A 202 16.55 -0.25 4.58
CA LEU A 202 17.35 0.91 4.16
C LEU A 202 16.54 1.79 3.17
N PRO A 203 16.08 3.00 3.57
CA PRO A 203 16.15 3.56 4.93
C PRO A 203 15.28 2.81 5.94
N PRO A 204 15.54 2.95 7.26
CA PRO A 204 14.65 2.41 8.29
C PRO A 204 13.20 2.88 8.13
N ALA A 205 12.24 2.04 8.48
CA ALA A 205 10.83 2.32 8.26
C ALA A 205 9.96 2.01 9.48
N TRP A 206 8.86 2.76 9.61
CA TRP A 206 7.72 2.38 10.43
C TRP A 206 6.69 1.69 9.55
N VAL A 207 6.05 0.64 10.09
CA VAL A 207 4.83 0.08 9.52
C VAL A 207 3.68 0.47 10.42
N GLN A 208 2.71 1.14 9.84
CA GLN A 208 1.48 1.56 10.50
C GLN A 208 0.38 0.53 10.19
N HIS A 209 -0.35 0.12 11.22
CA HIS A 209 -1.51 -0.74 11.09
C HIS A 209 -2.75 0.01 11.59
N LEU A 210 -3.67 0.26 10.66
CA LEU A 210 -4.93 0.93 10.94
C LEU A 210 -6.07 -0.08 10.84
N ARG A 211 -7.05 0.01 11.73
CA ARG A 211 -8.24 -0.84 11.73
C ARG A 211 -9.47 0.02 11.44
N ARG A 212 -10.26 -0.39 10.46
CA ARG A 212 -11.59 0.20 10.26
C ARG A 212 -12.49 -0.15 11.44
N ASP A 213 -13.26 0.83 11.93
CA ASP A 213 -14.22 0.59 13.00
C ASP A 213 -15.17 -0.57 12.63
N GLU A 214 -15.55 -1.38 13.61
CA GLU A 214 -16.59 -2.38 13.42
C GLU A 214 -17.91 -1.66 13.14
N ALA A 215 -18.75 -2.23 12.28
CA ALA A 215 -20.10 -1.69 12.11
C ALA A 215 -20.79 -1.75 13.47
N ALA A 216 -21.38 -0.63 13.91
CA ALA A 216 -22.20 -0.65 15.10
C ALA A 216 -23.24 -1.76 14.92
N THR A 217 -23.21 -2.76 15.79
CA THR A 217 -24.25 -3.79 15.84
C THR A 217 -25.52 -3.04 16.24
N SER A 218 -26.42 -2.82 15.29
CA SER A 218 -27.77 -2.39 15.60
C SER A 218 -28.44 -3.55 16.34
N GLU A 219 -28.52 -3.41 17.66
CA GLU A 219 -29.39 -4.23 18.51
C GLU A 219 -30.85 -3.98 18.14
#